data_8b6b9dc9bedfa14f4a07935522dbbf76
#
_entry.id   8b6b9dc9bedfa14f4a07935522dbbf76
#
_cell.length_a   1.000
_cell.length_b   1.000
_cell.length_c   1.000
_cell.angle_alpha   90.00
_cell.angle_beta   90.00
_cell.angle_gamma   90.00
#
_symmetry.space_group_name_H-M   'P 1'
#
loop_
_entity.id
_entity.type
_entity.pdbx_description
1 polymer ?
#
loop_
_entity_poly.entity_id
_entity_poly.type
_entity_poly.pdbx_seq_one_letter_code
_entity_poly.pdbx_strand_id
1 'polypeptide(L)'
;MAKSTIQYVCSSCGAKAPQMLGRCPVCGEWGTYEEEVVESRQTSVSSCPRQGTTAQAQRLQDVVASEEMRIDMHNGEFNRVLGGGLVPGSLVLLGGEPGIGKSTLALQVLMQQGERKTFYASGEESVRQLKLRAERLAGNAENLYISSETSLEHILEQVKELEPEIVVIDSIQTIGTETVDATIGSLTQVRECAARILEFAKTRNIPFIIIGHINKEGSLAGPKVLEHIVDTVLQFEGDQQYLYRILRAQKNRFGSTSEIGIYEMRQDGLREVTNPSELLLSTAREGLSGIAIAAAVEGVRPFLIEVQALVSSAAYGTPQRSSTGFDSRRLNMLLAVLEKRIGFKLLQKDVFLNIAGGLRVQDPAIDLAVLAAVLSSNMDIALDAGTCLCGEVGLAGEIRSVNRIEQRISEAQKLGFKRILIPAEQKIDTKRFSIEVVFVRKVTDAFRLLIKQ
;
A
#
# COMPACT_ATOMS: atom_id res chain seq x y z
N MET A 1 15.93 44.44 -16.03
CA MET A 1 14.56 43.90 -16.04
C MET A 1 14.64 42.47 -16.49
N ALA A 2 14.43 41.52 -15.56
CA ALA A 2 14.43 40.09 -15.88
C ALA A 2 13.21 39.81 -16.80
N LYS A 3 13.45 39.13 -17.93
CA LYS A 3 12.37 38.65 -18.79
C LYS A 3 11.84 37.35 -18.17
N SER A 4 10.65 37.40 -17.61
CA SER A 4 9.91 36.19 -17.24
C SER A 4 9.39 35.52 -18.52
N THR A 5 9.69 34.28 -18.74
CA THR A 5 9.17 33.48 -19.85
C THR A 5 8.21 32.45 -19.27
N ILE A 6 6.98 32.46 -19.79
CA ILE A 6 5.97 31.44 -19.44
C ILE A 6 6.30 30.18 -20.22
N GLN A 7 6.39 29.05 -19.54
CA GLN A 7 6.57 27.72 -20.11
C GLN A 7 5.46 26.80 -19.58
N TYR A 8 4.96 25.91 -20.42
CA TYR A 8 3.94 24.93 -20.03
C TYR A 8 4.59 23.57 -19.80
N VAL A 9 4.29 22.94 -18.67
CA VAL A 9 4.86 21.66 -18.26
C VAL A 9 3.73 20.65 -18.04
N CYS A 10 3.86 19.47 -18.64
CA CYS A 10 2.90 18.39 -18.46
C CYS A 10 2.99 17.82 -17.03
N SER A 11 1.92 17.88 -16.26
CA SER A 11 1.84 17.39 -14.88
C SER A 11 2.00 15.88 -14.74
N SER A 12 1.79 15.11 -15.83
CA SER A 12 1.95 13.65 -15.82
C SER A 12 3.36 13.17 -16.16
N CYS A 13 4.08 13.82 -17.10
CA CYS A 13 5.37 13.33 -17.57
C CYS A 13 6.50 14.36 -17.56
N GLY A 14 6.23 15.62 -17.19
CA GLY A 14 7.22 16.70 -17.16
C GLY A 14 7.66 17.22 -18.53
N ALA A 15 6.98 16.84 -19.63
CA ALA A 15 7.28 17.35 -20.96
C ALA A 15 6.99 18.85 -21.06
N LYS A 16 7.97 19.61 -21.57
CA LYS A 16 7.87 21.06 -21.68
C LYS A 16 7.35 21.47 -23.06
N ALA A 17 6.49 22.48 -23.10
CA ALA A 17 5.97 23.07 -24.32
C ALA A 17 5.98 24.60 -24.25
N PRO A 18 6.18 25.31 -25.35
CA PRO A 18 6.17 26.79 -25.40
C PRO A 18 4.75 27.37 -25.32
N GLN A 19 3.72 26.51 -25.44
CA GLN A 19 2.31 26.91 -25.38
C GLN A 19 1.49 25.79 -24.74
N MET A 20 0.31 26.16 -24.23
CA MET A 20 -0.63 25.19 -23.66
C MET A 20 -1.12 24.22 -24.73
N LEU A 21 -0.91 22.92 -24.51
CA LEU A 21 -1.37 21.84 -25.39
C LEU A 21 -2.51 21.09 -24.70
N GLY A 22 -3.58 20.82 -25.43
CA GLY A 22 -4.71 20.04 -24.90
C GLY A 22 -4.35 18.57 -24.63
N ARG A 23 -3.36 18.02 -25.39
CA ARG A 23 -2.89 16.65 -25.22
C ARG A 23 -1.36 16.63 -25.22
N CYS A 24 -0.77 15.93 -24.26
CA CYS A 24 0.67 15.79 -24.20
C CYS A 24 1.20 14.85 -25.31
N PRO A 25 2.14 15.31 -26.17
CA PRO A 25 2.68 14.47 -27.25
C PRO A 25 3.57 13.33 -26.73
N VAL A 26 4.06 13.40 -25.48
CA VAL A 26 4.97 12.42 -24.90
C VAL A 26 4.22 11.31 -24.16
N CYS A 27 3.28 11.63 -23.27
CA CYS A 27 2.51 10.63 -22.50
C CYS A 27 1.11 10.37 -23.06
N GLY A 28 0.61 11.22 -23.98
CA GLY A 28 -0.70 11.05 -24.60
C GLY A 28 -1.89 11.48 -23.74
N GLU A 29 -1.69 11.96 -22.52
CA GLU A 29 -2.75 12.40 -21.62
C GLU A 29 -3.31 13.77 -22.00
N TRP A 30 -4.58 14.02 -21.66
CA TRP A 30 -5.29 15.27 -21.97
C TRP A 30 -5.37 16.19 -20.76
N GLY A 31 -5.28 17.52 -21.00
CA GLY A 31 -5.49 18.53 -19.96
C GLY A 31 -4.41 18.58 -18.87
N THR A 32 -3.21 18.07 -19.14
CA THR A 32 -2.12 17.90 -18.17
C THR A 32 -1.07 19.00 -18.21
N TYR A 33 -1.22 20.06 -19.05
CA TYR A 33 -0.28 21.16 -19.08
C TYR A 33 -0.64 22.25 -18.09
N GLU A 34 0.31 22.58 -17.22
CA GLU A 34 0.24 23.65 -16.23
C GLU A 34 1.24 24.75 -16.59
N GLU A 35 0.88 25.99 -16.29
CA GLU A 35 1.70 27.17 -16.54
C GLU A 35 2.80 27.30 -15.49
N GLU A 36 4.07 27.31 -15.91
CA GLU A 36 5.23 27.53 -15.06
C GLU A 36 5.95 28.81 -15.48
N VAL A 37 6.09 29.76 -14.55
CA VAL A 37 6.78 31.03 -14.80
C VAL A 37 8.27 30.80 -14.54
N VAL A 38 9.09 30.89 -15.60
CA VAL A 38 10.53 30.78 -15.53
C VAL A 38 11.17 32.16 -15.60
N GLU A 39 11.74 32.65 -14.50
CA GLU A 39 12.56 33.87 -14.51
C GLU A 39 13.99 33.54 -14.96
N SER A 40 14.41 34.04 -16.08
CA SER A 40 15.79 33.85 -16.57
C SER A 40 16.76 34.76 -15.82
N ARG A 41 17.33 34.28 -14.69
CA ARG A 41 18.57 34.83 -14.17
C ARG A 41 19.74 34.23 -14.95
N GLN A 42 20.47 35.04 -15.67
CA GLN A 42 21.80 34.69 -16.19
C GLN A 42 22.74 34.54 -15.00
N THR A 43 22.75 33.38 -14.36
CA THR A 43 23.84 32.98 -13.48
C THR A 43 24.90 32.33 -14.35
N SER A 44 26.07 32.97 -14.40
CA SER A 44 27.30 32.36 -14.89
C SER A 44 27.42 30.97 -14.24
N VAL A 45 27.41 29.95 -15.09
CA VAL A 45 27.69 28.57 -14.70
C VAL A 45 29.11 28.55 -14.13
N SER A 46 29.27 28.74 -12.84
CA SER A 46 30.45 28.30 -12.14
C SER A 46 30.35 26.78 -12.12
N SER A 47 31.10 26.14 -13.00
CA SER A 47 31.32 24.71 -12.99
C SER A 47 31.86 24.32 -11.60
N CYS A 48 30.97 23.85 -10.72
CA CYS A 48 31.41 23.09 -9.55
C CYS A 48 32.26 21.93 -10.08
N PRO A 49 33.51 21.77 -9.62
CA PRO A 49 34.29 20.63 -10.01
C PRO A 49 33.56 19.39 -9.49
N ARG A 50 33.11 18.54 -10.42
CA ARG A 50 32.71 17.19 -10.12
C ARG A 50 33.92 16.48 -9.51
N GLN A 51 34.06 16.54 -8.19
CA GLN A 51 34.88 15.60 -7.43
C GLN A 51 34.09 14.27 -7.33
N GLY A 52 33.81 13.70 -8.46
CA GLY A 52 33.40 12.33 -8.55
C GLY A 52 34.68 11.51 -8.70
N THR A 53 35.01 10.68 -7.75
CA THR A 53 35.85 9.53 -7.99
C THR A 53 35.25 8.80 -9.19
N THR A 54 35.96 8.84 -10.33
CA THR A 54 35.56 8.08 -11.52
C THR A 54 35.54 6.62 -11.12
N ALA A 55 34.31 6.08 -10.94
CA ALA A 55 34.16 4.66 -10.66
C ALA A 55 34.75 3.89 -11.82
N GLN A 56 35.88 3.17 -11.60
CA GLN A 56 36.45 2.29 -12.60
C GLN A 56 35.54 1.09 -12.78
N ALA A 57 35.37 0.68 -14.06
CA ALA A 57 34.64 -0.54 -14.37
C ALA A 57 35.33 -1.74 -13.70
N GLN A 58 34.59 -2.52 -12.93
CA GLN A 58 35.03 -3.72 -12.25
C GLN A 58 34.40 -4.95 -12.90
N ARG A 59 35.11 -6.07 -12.92
CA ARG A 59 34.52 -7.33 -13.35
C ARG A 59 33.54 -7.80 -12.26
N LEU A 60 32.34 -8.26 -12.65
CA LEU A 60 31.32 -8.75 -11.74
C LEU A 60 31.85 -9.83 -10.76
N GLN A 61 32.78 -10.66 -11.24
CA GLN A 61 33.40 -11.74 -10.45
C GLN A 61 34.36 -11.22 -9.36
N ASP A 62 34.89 -10.00 -9.52
CA ASP A 62 35.83 -9.39 -8.58
C ASP A 62 35.10 -8.56 -7.52
N VAL A 63 33.79 -8.36 -7.69
CA VAL A 63 32.94 -7.68 -6.70
C VAL A 63 32.58 -8.69 -5.62
N VAL A 64 33.16 -8.53 -4.45
CA VAL A 64 32.75 -9.30 -3.26
C VAL A 64 31.35 -8.83 -2.90
N ALA A 65 30.34 -9.67 -3.12
CA ALA A 65 29.02 -9.47 -2.59
C ALA A 65 29.09 -9.67 -1.06
N SER A 66 29.39 -8.61 -0.34
CA SER A 66 29.04 -8.58 1.08
C SER A 66 27.51 -8.65 1.16
N GLU A 67 26.99 -9.52 1.99
CA GLU A 67 25.57 -9.46 2.34
C GLU A 67 25.26 -7.99 2.66
N GLU A 68 24.38 -7.35 1.89
CA GLU A 68 24.00 -5.98 2.14
C GLU A 68 23.40 -5.95 3.53
N MET A 69 24.17 -5.43 4.50
CA MET A 69 23.68 -5.27 5.87
C MET A 69 22.54 -4.27 5.85
N ARG A 70 21.32 -4.78 5.91
CA ARG A 70 20.11 -3.95 5.99
C ARG A 70 19.99 -3.39 7.39
N ILE A 71 19.55 -2.16 7.48
CA ILE A 71 19.23 -1.52 8.74
C ILE A 71 17.87 -2.03 9.20
N ASP A 72 17.84 -2.71 10.33
CA ASP A 72 16.58 -3.10 10.99
C ASP A 72 15.87 -1.84 11.51
N MET A 73 14.65 -1.61 11.03
CA MET A 73 13.83 -0.46 11.42
C MET A 73 13.09 -0.68 12.75
N HIS A 74 13.32 -1.80 13.42
CA HIS A 74 12.63 -2.20 14.65
C HIS A 74 11.11 -2.17 14.54
N ASN A 75 10.62 -2.35 13.32
CA ASN A 75 9.22 -2.41 12.95
C ASN A 75 9.04 -3.55 11.94
N GLY A 76 8.42 -4.64 12.37
CA GLY A 76 8.34 -5.87 11.59
C GLY A 76 7.52 -5.71 10.32
N GLU A 77 6.44 -4.93 10.34
CA GLU A 77 5.61 -4.67 9.17
C GLU A 77 6.32 -3.74 8.17
N PHE A 78 7.09 -2.77 8.65
CA PHE A 78 7.92 -1.89 7.79
C PHE A 78 9.07 -2.65 7.15
N ASN A 79 9.80 -3.43 7.96
CA ASN A 79 10.89 -4.29 7.47
C ASN A 79 10.40 -5.29 6.43
N ARG A 80 9.23 -5.89 6.65
CA ARG A 80 8.61 -6.83 5.69
C ARG A 80 8.45 -6.20 4.32
N VAL A 81 7.87 -5.02 4.25
CA VAL A 81 7.59 -4.32 2.98
C VAL A 81 8.87 -3.84 2.31
N LEU A 82 9.89 -3.50 3.10
CA LEU A 82 11.23 -3.17 2.59
C LEU A 82 11.99 -4.40 2.07
N GLY A 83 11.55 -5.62 2.42
CA GLY A 83 12.22 -6.87 2.06
C GLY A 83 13.30 -7.29 3.07
N GLY A 84 13.12 -6.95 4.35
CA GLY A 84 13.99 -7.33 5.47
C GLY A 84 14.74 -6.16 6.14
N GLY A 85 14.48 -4.92 5.75
CA GLY A 85 15.08 -3.71 6.34
C GLY A 85 15.50 -2.68 5.32
N LEU A 86 15.94 -1.52 5.80
CA LEU A 86 16.33 -0.39 4.97
C LEU A 86 17.75 -0.59 4.43
N VAL A 87 17.93 -0.44 3.12
CA VAL A 87 19.23 -0.61 2.45
C VAL A 87 20.04 0.68 2.57
N PRO A 88 21.29 0.65 3.06
CA PRO A 88 22.17 1.83 3.09
C PRO A 88 22.30 2.47 1.70
N GLY A 89 22.33 3.80 1.65
CA GLY A 89 22.44 4.55 0.41
C GLY A 89 21.19 4.49 -0.48
N SER A 90 20.08 3.91 -0.03
CA SER A 90 18.82 3.86 -0.78
C SER A 90 17.97 5.12 -0.59
N LEU A 91 17.11 5.37 -1.59
CA LEU A 91 16.07 6.40 -1.52
C LEU A 91 14.69 5.73 -1.57
N VAL A 92 13.93 5.87 -0.48
CA VAL A 92 12.59 5.33 -0.33
C VAL A 92 11.57 6.47 -0.39
N LEU A 93 10.56 6.34 -1.24
CA LEU A 93 9.40 7.23 -1.28
C LEU A 93 8.24 6.62 -0.49
N LEU A 94 7.77 7.29 0.54
CA LEU A 94 6.56 6.96 1.27
C LEU A 94 5.40 7.85 0.81
N GLY A 95 4.56 7.31 -0.05
CA GLY A 95 3.39 7.98 -0.62
C GLY A 95 2.08 7.62 0.08
N GLY A 96 1.06 8.45 -0.09
CA GLY A 96 -0.29 8.19 0.45
C GLY A 96 -1.11 9.47 0.55
N GLU A 97 -2.43 9.33 0.78
CA GLU A 97 -3.33 10.47 0.96
C GLU A 97 -2.91 11.35 2.15
N PRO A 98 -3.23 12.66 2.12
CA PRO A 98 -3.06 13.53 3.28
C PRO A 98 -3.83 12.97 4.50
N GLY A 99 -3.20 13.02 5.69
CA GLY A 99 -3.82 12.54 6.93
C GLY A 99 -3.85 11.02 7.13
N ILE A 100 -3.31 10.20 6.20
CA ILE A 100 -3.32 8.73 6.31
C ILE A 100 -2.38 8.20 7.41
N GLY A 101 -1.38 8.99 7.84
CA GLY A 101 -0.43 8.62 8.90
C GLY A 101 1.03 8.48 8.45
N LYS A 102 1.40 8.93 7.24
CA LYS A 102 2.79 8.84 6.71
C LYS A 102 3.83 9.44 7.66
N SER A 103 3.64 10.70 8.03
CA SER A 103 4.54 11.44 8.93
C SER A 103 4.60 10.81 10.32
N THR A 104 3.48 10.23 10.78
CA THR A 104 3.43 9.49 12.05
C THR A 104 4.27 8.22 11.98
N LEU A 105 4.10 7.42 10.91
CA LEU A 105 4.89 6.20 10.71
C LEU A 105 6.38 6.51 10.61
N ALA A 106 6.75 7.50 9.79
CA ALA A 106 8.14 7.89 9.58
C ALA A 106 8.81 8.37 10.88
N LEU A 107 8.12 9.21 11.66
CA LEU A 107 8.63 9.67 12.95
C LEU A 107 8.76 8.51 13.94
N GLN A 108 7.75 7.64 14.01
CA GLN A 108 7.70 6.50 14.93
C GLN A 108 8.84 5.50 14.65
N VAL A 109 9.10 5.16 13.39
CA VAL A 109 10.18 4.23 13.04
C VAL A 109 11.57 4.82 13.32
N LEU A 110 11.75 6.15 13.22
CA LEU A 110 13.01 6.79 13.65
C LEU A 110 13.16 6.78 15.17
N MET A 111 12.11 7.02 15.93
CA MET A 111 12.14 6.95 17.41
C MET A 111 12.44 5.54 17.92
N GLN A 112 12.16 4.49 17.14
CA GLN A 112 12.46 3.10 17.49
C GLN A 112 13.92 2.71 17.26
N GLN A 113 14.76 3.60 16.67
CA GLN A 113 16.16 3.26 16.32
C GLN A 113 17.13 3.23 17.52
N GLY A 114 16.70 3.68 18.70
CA GLY A 114 17.50 3.61 19.92
C GLY A 114 18.79 4.42 19.87
N GLU A 115 19.94 3.75 19.76
CA GLU A 115 21.27 4.40 19.79
C GLU A 115 21.68 5.04 18.45
N ARG A 116 21.01 4.68 17.33
CA ARG A 116 21.37 5.23 16.02
C ARG A 116 21.00 6.70 15.91
N LYS A 117 21.92 7.49 15.38
CA LYS A 117 21.62 8.87 15.02
C LYS A 117 20.65 8.91 13.85
N THR A 118 19.51 9.55 14.03
CA THR A 118 18.51 9.73 12.99
C THR A 118 18.17 11.20 12.82
N PHE A 119 17.81 11.59 11.61
CA PHE A 119 17.50 12.98 11.29
C PHE A 119 16.15 13.09 10.58
N TYR A 120 15.33 14.02 11.05
CA TYR A 120 14.02 14.32 10.49
C TYR A 120 13.95 15.78 10.08
N ALA A 121 13.92 16.06 8.78
CA ALA A 121 13.72 17.40 8.23
C ALA A 121 12.26 17.58 7.83
N SER A 122 11.60 18.60 8.34
CA SER A 122 10.22 18.96 7.98
C SER A 122 10.17 20.31 7.29
N GLY A 123 9.53 20.36 6.13
CA GLY A 123 9.14 21.61 5.47
C GLY A 123 7.71 22.05 5.79
N GLU A 124 6.95 21.26 6.59
CA GLU A 124 5.54 21.52 6.89
C GLU A 124 5.32 21.90 8.37
N GLU A 125 6.03 21.26 9.28
CA GLU A 125 5.85 21.42 10.72
C GLU A 125 7.06 22.10 11.38
N SER A 126 6.77 22.96 12.36
CA SER A 126 7.80 23.53 13.21
C SER A 126 8.40 22.49 14.17
N VAL A 127 9.62 22.70 14.63
CA VAL A 127 10.30 21.86 15.63
C VAL A 127 9.42 21.61 16.86
N ARG A 128 8.66 22.63 17.30
CA ARG A 128 7.75 22.52 18.46
C ARG A 128 6.58 21.57 18.17
N GLN A 129 5.99 21.63 16.97
CA GLN A 129 4.90 20.74 16.57
C GLN A 129 5.38 19.29 16.46
N LEU A 130 6.58 19.07 15.87
CA LEU A 130 7.21 17.76 15.81
C LEU A 130 7.46 17.20 17.22
N LYS A 131 7.95 18.02 18.15
CA LYS A 131 8.17 17.62 19.56
C LYS A 131 6.86 17.17 20.22
N LEU A 132 5.78 17.97 20.09
CA LEU A 132 4.46 17.61 20.63
C LEU A 132 3.89 16.33 20.00
N ARG A 133 4.18 16.08 18.73
CA ARG A 133 3.81 14.83 18.07
C ARG A 133 4.63 13.66 18.62
N ALA A 134 5.94 13.80 18.73
CA ALA A 134 6.83 12.77 19.28
C ALA A 134 6.44 12.38 20.72
N GLU A 135 6.04 13.32 21.56
CA GLU A 135 5.60 13.06 22.94
C GLU A 135 4.34 12.19 23.04
N ARG A 136 3.50 12.17 22.00
CA ARG A 136 2.32 11.29 21.95
C ARG A 136 2.65 9.88 21.46
N LEU A 137 3.77 9.72 20.75
CA LEU A 137 4.19 8.45 20.20
C LEU A 137 5.04 7.68 21.21
N ALA A 138 4.81 6.38 21.33
CA ALA A 138 5.66 5.53 22.14
C ALA A 138 7.04 5.34 21.46
N GLY A 139 8.12 5.68 22.15
CA GLY A 139 9.48 5.50 21.64
C GLY A 139 10.54 6.35 22.37
N ASN A 140 11.81 6.06 22.10
CA ASN A 140 12.95 6.83 22.61
C ASN A 140 13.45 7.78 21.50
N ALA A 141 13.53 9.07 21.81
CA ALA A 141 13.94 10.11 20.86
C ALA A 141 15.32 10.71 21.19
N GLU A 142 16.15 10.06 22.01
CA GLU A 142 17.44 10.61 22.47
C GLU A 142 18.38 10.94 21.31
N ASN A 143 18.44 10.10 20.29
CA ASN A 143 19.32 10.26 19.13
C ASN A 143 18.58 10.70 17.87
N LEU A 144 17.35 11.19 18.01
CA LEU A 144 16.56 11.77 16.91
C LEU A 144 16.76 13.29 16.86
N TYR A 145 17.37 13.76 15.80
CA TYR A 145 17.57 15.17 15.50
C TYR A 145 16.47 15.65 14.56
N ILE A 146 15.91 16.83 14.83
CA ILE A 146 14.79 17.40 14.04
C ILE A 146 15.16 18.79 13.55
N SER A 147 14.78 19.10 12.31
CA SER A 147 14.96 20.42 11.70
C SER A 147 13.68 20.86 10.99
N SER A 148 13.39 22.18 11.04
CA SER A 148 12.34 22.79 10.25
C SER A 148 13.00 23.63 9.16
N GLU A 149 13.22 23.05 8.00
CA GLU A 149 13.98 23.64 6.91
C GLU A 149 13.35 23.26 5.54
N THR A 150 13.36 24.21 4.60
CA THR A 150 12.83 24.01 3.25
C THR A 150 13.91 24.08 2.17
N SER A 151 15.13 24.56 2.49
CA SER A 151 16.25 24.56 1.56
C SER A 151 16.95 23.19 1.57
N LEU A 152 16.99 22.54 0.42
CA LEU A 152 17.68 21.27 0.29
C LEU A 152 19.19 21.38 0.60
N GLU A 153 19.82 22.50 0.21
CA GLU A 153 21.22 22.76 0.45
C GLU A 153 21.51 22.74 1.96
N HIS A 154 20.73 23.47 2.74
CA HIS A 154 20.88 23.51 4.21
C HIS A 154 20.60 22.17 4.87
N ILE A 155 19.58 21.43 4.40
CA ILE A 155 19.29 20.07 4.89
C ILE A 155 20.49 19.16 4.66
N LEU A 156 21.06 19.14 3.45
CA LEU A 156 22.21 18.28 3.12
C LEU A 156 23.48 18.71 3.85
N GLU A 157 23.64 19.99 4.18
CA GLU A 157 24.74 20.48 5.02
C GLU A 157 24.62 19.97 6.46
N GLN A 158 23.43 20.10 7.07
CA GLN A 158 23.14 19.53 8.39
C GLN A 158 23.38 18.01 8.43
N VAL A 159 22.98 17.28 7.38
CA VAL A 159 23.25 15.84 7.27
C VAL A 159 24.74 15.53 7.19
N LYS A 160 25.54 16.37 6.50
CA LYS A 160 27.00 16.21 6.44
C LYS A 160 27.67 16.42 7.80
N GLU A 161 27.20 17.41 8.58
CA GLU A 161 27.77 17.73 9.90
C GLU A 161 27.35 16.71 10.95
N LEU A 162 26.09 16.26 10.91
CA LEU A 162 25.53 15.35 11.90
C LEU A 162 25.94 13.89 11.65
N GLU A 163 26.15 13.51 10.39
CA GLU A 163 26.39 12.13 9.92
C GLU A 163 25.36 11.13 10.48
N PRO A 164 24.06 11.33 10.22
CA PRO A 164 23.02 10.42 10.68
C PRO A 164 23.04 9.11 9.87
N GLU A 165 22.59 8.03 10.48
CA GLU A 165 22.46 6.72 9.83
C GLU A 165 21.17 6.61 8.98
N ILE A 166 20.14 7.40 9.28
CA ILE A 166 18.87 7.43 8.55
C ILE A 166 18.35 8.87 8.50
N VAL A 167 17.86 9.28 7.34
CA VAL A 167 17.28 10.61 7.12
C VAL A 167 15.83 10.47 6.65
N VAL A 168 14.92 11.27 7.23
CA VAL A 168 13.55 11.46 6.75
C VAL A 168 13.36 12.89 6.29
N ILE A 169 12.71 13.10 5.17
CA ILE A 169 12.31 14.41 4.64
C ILE A 169 10.78 14.44 4.47
N ASP A 170 10.12 15.37 5.16
CA ASP A 170 8.65 15.51 5.20
C ASP A 170 8.23 16.97 4.91
N SER A 171 7.77 17.28 3.70
CA SER A 171 7.58 16.47 2.52
C SER A 171 8.49 16.94 1.36
N ILE A 172 8.65 16.11 0.36
CA ILE A 172 9.43 16.46 -0.84
C ILE A 172 8.81 17.65 -1.60
N GLN A 173 7.52 17.90 -1.46
CA GLN A 173 6.82 19.00 -2.10
C GLN A 173 7.09 20.36 -1.46
N THR A 174 7.50 20.40 -0.21
CA THR A 174 7.76 21.65 0.51
C THR A 174 9.23 22.07 0.49
N ILE A 175 10.09 21.23 -0.09
CA ILE A 175 11.52 21.48 -0.20
C ILE A 175 11.85 22.04 -1.58
N GLY A 176 12.78 22.99 -1.60
CA GLY A 176 13.31 23.60 -2.82
C GLY A 176 14.84 23.54 -2.89
N THR A 177 15.36 23.63 -4.11
CA THR A 177 16.78 23.79 -4.39
C THR A 177 17.01 25.05 -5.21
N GLU A 178 18.09 25.77 -4.93
CA GLU A 178 18.47 26.98 -5.68
C GLU A 178 19.03 26.69 -7.07
N THR A 179 19.32 25.42 -7.38
CA THR A 179 19.88 25.02 -8.70
C THR A 179 18.89 25.14 -9.83
N VAL A 180 17.60 25.21 -9.55
CA VAL A 180 16.53 25.30 -10.56
C VAL A 180 15.62 26.47 -10.23
N ASP A 181 15.46 27.36 -11.21
CA ASP A 181 14.57 28.51 -11.11
C ASP A 181 13.12 28.08 -11.42
N ALA A 182 12.48 27.45 -10.44
CA ALA A 182 11.11 26.97 -10.51
C ALA A 182 10.46 27.07 -9.12
N THR A 183 9.15 27.21 -9.07
CA THR A 183 8.41 27.33 -7.80
C THR A 183 8.56 26.05 -6.96
N ILE A 184 8.75 26.21 -5.64
CA ILE A 184 8.75 25.12 -4.68
C ILE A 184 7.43 24.33 -4.82
N GLY A 185 7.52 23.00 -4.84
CA GLY A 185 6.38 22.12 -5.05
C GLY A 185 6.06 21.83 -6.52
N SER A 186 6.66 22.57 -7.47
CA SER A 186 6.55 22.23 -8.89
C SER A 186 7.23 20.89 -9.20
N LEU A 187 6.79 20.22 -10.27
CA LEU A 187 7.37 18.94 -10.71
C LEU A 187 8.86 19.03 -10.97
N THR A 188 9.32 20.15 -11.51
CA THR A 188 10.73 20.40 -11.80
C THR A 188 11.55 20.46 -10.51
N GLN A 189 11.08 21.18 -9.49
CA GLN A 189 11.73 21.25 -8.18
C GLN A 189 11.75 19.89 -7.48
N VAL A 190 10.61 19.24 -7.41
CA VAL A 190 10.46 17.92 -6.75
C VAL A 190 11.38 16.88 -7.40
N ARG A 191 11.49 16.88 -8.73
CA ARG A 191 12.36 15.98 -9.48
C ARG A 191 13.84 16.26 -9.21
N GLU A 192 14.23 17.53 -9.23
CA GLU A 192 15.62 17.92 -9.01
C GLU A 192 16.04 17.62 -7.57
N CYS A 193 15.21 17.97 -6.59
CA CYS A 193 15.46 17.64 -5.18
C CYS A 193 15.66 16.13 -4.98
N ALA A 194 14.75 15.31 -5.53
CA ALA A 194 14.85 13.85 -5.41
C ALA A 194 16.12 13.29 -6.08
N ALA A 195 16.52 13.82 -7.24
CA ALA A 195 17.73 13.38 -7.94
C ALA A 195 18.99 13.71 -7.11
N ARG A 196 19.06 14.90 -6.53
CA ARG A 196 20.18 15.32 -5.67
C ARG A 196 20.24 14.53 -4.36
N ILE A 197 19.08 14.27 -3.76
CA ILE A 197 19.01 13.41 -2.56
C ILE A 197 19.51 12.00 -2.88
N LEU A 198 19.12 11.43 -4.02
CA LEU A 198 19.59 10.10 -4.44
C LEU A 198 21.10 10.06 -4.66
N GLU A 199 21.67 11.07 -5.34
CA GLU A 199 23.12 11.18 -5.55
C GLU A 199 23.85 11.28 -4.19
N PHE A 200 23.34 12.09 -3.29
CA PHE A 200 23.91 12.27 -1.95
C PHE A 200 23.82 10.98 -1.13
N ALA A 201 22.65 10.31 -1.13
CA ALA A 201 22.42 9.06 -0.44
C ALA A 201 23.42 7.99 -0.87
N LYS A 202 23.61 7.81 -2.19
CA LYS A 202 24.57 6.83 -2.75
C LYS A 202 26.02 7.17 -2.46
N THR A 203 26.37 8.46 -2.54
CA THR A 203 27.76 8.91 -2.30
C THR A 203 28.16 8.74 -0.84
N ARG A 204 27.24 9.00 0.09
CA ARG A 204 27.49 8.93 1.54
C ARG A 204 27.06 7.61 2.16
N ASN A 205 26.43 6.73 1.40
CA ASN A 205 25.84 5.46 1.90
C ASN A 205 24.84 5.65 3.04
N ILE A 206 24.12 6.79 3.04
CA ILE A 206 23.08 7.14 4.01
C ILE A 206 21.72 6.94 3.35
N PRO A 207 20.81 6.10 3.90
CA PRO A 207 19.48 5.92 3.35
C PRO A 207 18.57 7.11 3.68
N PHE A 208 17.73 7.48 2.72
CA PHE A 208 16.73 8.52 2.85
C PHE A 208 15.32 7.96 2.66
N ILE A 209 14.41 8.41 3.50
CA ILE A 209 12.96 8.22 3.34
C ILE A 209 12.36 9.59 3.03
N ILE A 210 11.80 9.78 1.86
CA ILE A 210 11.09 11.00 1.48
C ILE A 210 9.58 10.76 1.53
N ILE A 211 8.85 11.69 2.13
CA ILE A 211 7.39 11.64 2.20
C ILE A 211 6.81 12.43 1.03
N GLY A 212 5.81 11.85 0.36
CA GLY A 212 5.08 12.47 -0.75
C GLY A 212 3.58 12.36 -0.59
N HIS A 213 2.83 13.37 -1.07
CA HIS A 213 1.37 13.35 -1.10
C HIS A 213 0.85 12.82 -2.44
N ILE A 214 -0.24 12.05 -2.41
CA ILE A 214 -0.94 11.51 -3.57
C ILE A 214 -2.21 12.33 -3.80
N ASN A 215 -2.59 12.56 -5.06
CA ASN A 215 -3.87 13.17 -5.40
C ASN A 215 -5.04 12.20 -5.15
N LYS A 216 -6.27 12.73 -5.00
CA LYS A 216 -7.53 11.97 -4.77
C LYS A 216 -7.82 10.88 -5.82
N GLU A 217 -7.18 10.93 -6.97
CA GLU A 217 -7.30 9.91 -8.03
C GLU A 217 -6.36 8.70 -7.82
N GLY A 218 -5.65 8.63 -6.66
CA GLY A 218 -4.72 7.54 -6.37
C GLY A 218 -3.42 7.61 -7.19
N SER A 219 -3.28 8.62 -8.04
CA SER A 219 -2.02 8.95 -8.68
C SER A 219 -1.25 9.89 -7.76
N LEU A 220 -0.01 9.59 -7.47
CA LEU A 220 0.91 10.50 -6.79
C LEU A 220 0.90 11.83 -7.55
N ALA A 221 0.56 12.98 -6.94
CA ALA A 221 0.66 14.30 -7.56
C ALA A 221 2.13 14.58 -7.89
N GLY A 222 2.45 14.49 -9.17
CA GLY A 222 3.81 14.58 -9.65
C GLY A 222 4.73 13.36 -9.56
N PRO A 223 4.32 12.15 -9.28
CA PRO A 223 5.24 11.11 -8.85
C PRO A 223 5.40 9.87 -9.72
N LYS A 224 4.72 9.71 -10.83
CA LYS A 224 5.25 8.79 -11.85
C LYS A 224 6.69 9.17 -12.23
N VAL A 225 7.03 10.44 -12.10
CA VAL A 225 8.40 10.96 -12.29
C VAL A 225 9.33 10.51 -11.16
N LEU A 226 8.88 10.54 -9.89
CA LEU A 226 9.68 10.09 -8.75
C LEU A 226 9.85 8.57 -8.71
N GLU A 227 8.85 7.79 -9.14
CA GLU A 227 8.94 6.33 -9.22
C GLU A 227 10.14 5.84 -10.03
N HIS A 228 10.55 6.58 -11.06
CA HIS A 228 11.73 6.23 -11.85
C HIS A 228 13.05 6.59 -11.15
N ILE A 229 13.04 7.62 -10.31
CA ILE A 229 14.24 8.12 -9.61
C ILE A 229 14.54 7.27 -8.37
N VAL A 230 13.53 7.05 -7.51
CA VAL A 230 13.72 6.36 -6.22
C VAL A 230 13.95 4.85 -6.39
N ASP A 231 14.58 4.23 -5.41
CA ASP A 231 14.83 2.79 -5.40
C ASP A 231 13.61 1.99 -4.93
N THR A 232 12.86 2.52 -3.97
CA THR A 232 11.67 1.88 -3.40
C THR A 232 10.52 2.89 -3.32
N VAL A 233 9.32 2.47 -3.70
CA VAL A 233 8.07 3.22 -3.55
C VAL A 233 7.15 2.45 -2.64
N LEU A 234 6.85 3.01 -1.49
CA LEU A 234 5.89 2.50 -0.53
C LEU A 234 4.63 3.36 -0.60
N GLN A 235 3.48 2.73 -0.74
CA GLN A 235 2.19 3.40 -0.73
C GLN A 235 1.44 3.05 0.55
N PHE A 236 1.01 4.07 1.28
CA PHE A 236 0.22 3.94 2.47
C PHE A 236 -1.24 4.17 2.11
N GLU A 237 -2.06 3.13 2.25
CA GLU A 237 -3.45 3.06 1.83
C GLU A 237 -4.36 2.87 3.05
N GLY A 238 -5.62 3.29 2.93
CA GLY A 238 -6.65 3.07 3.93
C GLY A 238 -7.74 4.12 3.86
N ASP A 239 -8.89 3.84 4.40
CA ASP A 239 -9.98 4.79 4.54
C ASP A 239 -9.90 5.46 5.92
N GLN A 240 -10.13 6.76 5.98
CA GLN A 240 -10.13 7.52 7.25
C GLN A 240 -11.21 7.04 8.24
N GLN A 241 -12.25 6.38 7.74
CA GLN A 241 -13.32 5.82 8.56
C GLN A 241 -12.94 4.50 9.26
N TYR A 242 -11.87 3.82 8.79
CA TYR A 242 -11.43 2.56 9.34
C TYR A 242 -10.13 2.71 10.14
N LEU A 243 -9.97 1.85 11.15
CA LEU A 243 -8.80 1.88 12.02
C LEU A 243 -7.52 1.34 11.36
N TYR A 244 -7.67 0.55 10.29
CA TYR A 244 -6.54 -0.14 9.66
C TYR A 244 -5.96 0.62 8.48
N ARG A 245 -4.64 0.50 8.32
CA ARG A 245 -3.85 1.05 7.22
C ARG A 245 -2.99 -0.05 6.62
N ILE A 246 -2.86 -0.04 5.31
CA ILE A 246 -2.02 -0.99 4.57
C ILE A 246 -0.85 -0.23 3.98
N LEU A 247 0.37 -0.70 4.25
CA LEU A 247 1.59 -0.27 3.59
C LEU A 247 1.94 -1.28 2.50
N ARG A 248 2.05 -0.82 1.26
CA ARG A 248 2.30 -1.66 0.09
C ARG A 248 3.52 -1.17 -0.67
N ALA A 249 4.38 -2.10 -1.10
CA ALA A 249 5.45 -1.77 -2.03
C ALA A 249 4.91 -1.74 -3.47
N GLN A 250 4.90 -0.57 -4.10
CA GLN A 250 4.59 -0.41 -5.53
C GLN A 250 5.84 -0.68 -6.40
N LYS A 251 7.01 -0.37 -5.87
CA LYS A 251 8.32 -0.64 -6.47
C LYS A 251 9.31 -0.97 -5.37
N ASN A 252 10.12 -2.00 -5.56
CA ASN A 252 11.22 -2.31 -4.67
C ASN A 252 12.38 -2.95 -5.45
N ARG A 253 13.52 -2.26 -5.55
CA ARG A 253 14.72 -2.79 -6.24
C ARG A 253 15.46 -3.83 -5.40
N PHE A 254 15.20 -3.86 -4.10
CA PHE A 254 15.91 -4.67 -3.13
C PHE A 254 15.09 -5.85 -2.58
N GLY A 255 13.83 -5.97 -2.99
CA GLY A 255 12.94 -7.01 -2.49
C GLY A 255 11.68 -7.18 -3.32
N SER A 256 10.78 -8.03 -2.82
CA SER A 256 9.49 -8.29 -3.45
C SER A 256 8.53 -7.10 -3.29
N THR A 257 7.75 -6.82 -4.33
CA THR A 257 6.62 -5.89 -4.26
C THR A 257 5.32 -6.56 -3.80
N SER A 258 5.36 -7.87 -3.54
CA SER A 258 4.19 -8.63 -3.11
C SER A 258 3.97 -8.62 -1.59
N GLU A 259 4.87 -7.98 -0.82
CA GLU A 259 4.72 -7.88 0.63
C GLU A 259 3.84 -6.69 1.01
N ILE A 260 3.06 -6.88 2.08
CA ILE A 260 2.26 -5.82 2.69
C ILE A 260 2.54 -5.72 4.18
N GLY A 261 2.48 -4.48 4.70
CA GLY A 261 2.46 -4.17 6.12
C GLY A 261 1.07 -3.72 6.54
N ILE A 262 0.61 -4.14 7.69
CA ILE A 262 -0.71 -3.77 8.21
C ILE A 262 -0.54 -3.08 9.56
N TYR A 263 -1.19 -1.93 9.69
CA TYR A 263 -1.13 -1.09 10.89
C TYR A 263 -2.54 -0.76 11.38
N GLU A 264 -2.68 -0.65 12.68
CA GLU A 264 -3.85 -0.10 13.34
C GLU A 264 -3.54 1.33 13.79
N MET A 265 -4.40 2.28 13.40
CA MET A 265 -4.28 3.67 13.85
C MET A 265 -4.83 3.80 15.26
N ARG A 266 -4.00 4.27 16.20
CA ARG A 266 -4.35 4.52 17.59
C ARG A 266 -4.05 5.96 17.98
N GLN A 267 -4.46 6.34 19.20
CA GLN A 267 -4.15 7.68 19.74
C GLN A 267 -2.66 7.89 20.00
N ASP A 268 -1.95 6.82 20.33
CA ASP A 268 -0.52 6.76 20.61
C ASP A 268 0.34 6.42 19.39
N GLY A 269 -0.26 6.39 18.19
CA GLY A 269 0.44 6.16 16.92
C GLY A 269 -0.06 4.96 16.13
N LEU A 270 0.81 4.37 15.33
CA LEU A 270 0.54 3.22 14.49
C LEU A 270 1.05 1.95 15.17
N ARG A 271 0.14 1.03 15.46
CA ARG A 271 0.47 -0.29 15.98
C ARG A 271 0.57 -1.31 14.84
N GLU A 272 1.63 -2.09 14.84
CA GLU A 272 1.80 -3.22 13.93
C GLU A 272 0.75 -4.30 14.14
N VAL A 273 0.19 -4.80 13.05
CA VAL A 273 -0.77 -5.90 13.06
C VAL A 273 -0.06 -7.17 12.59
N THR A 274 0.46 -7.93 13.52
CA THR A 274 1.18 -9.18 13.23
C THR A 274 0.25 -10.29 12.77
N ASN A 275 -0.99 -10.33 13.26
CA ASN A 275 -2.01 -11.28 12.86
C ASN A 275 -3.30 -10.58 12.42
N PRO A 276 -3.44 -10.23 11.12
CA PRO A 276 -4.63 -9.57 10.61
C PRO A 276 -5.92 -10.37 10.81
N SER A 277 -5.81 -11.70 10.72
CA SER A 277 -6.98 -12.58 10.82
C SER A 277 -7.70 -12.47 12.16
N GLU A 278 -6.97 -12.29 13.26
CA GLU A 278 -7.58 -12.14 14.61
C GLU A 278 -8.44 -10.87 14.70
N LEU A 279 -8.09 -9.84 13.95
CA LEU A 279 -8.80 -8.57 13.96
C LEU A 279 -9.97 -8.52 12.95
N LEU A 280 -9.88 -9.33 11.89
CA LEU A 280 -10.85 -9.38 10.79
C LEU A 280 -11.95 -10.41 11.02
N LEU A 281 -11.85 -11.19 12.09
CA LEU A 281 -12.82 -12.20 12.48
C LEU A 281 -13.55 -11.76 13.75
N SER A 282 -14.87 -11.66 13.69
CA SER A 282 -15.67 -11.39 14.88
C SER A 282 -15.69 -12.58 15.84
N THR A 283 -15.71 -12.31 17.15
CA THR A 283 -15.76 -13.35 18.17
C THR A 283 -17.14 -14.00 18.33
N ALA A 284 -18.22 -13.27 17.98
CA ALA A 284 -19.61 -13.71 18.12
C ALA A 284 -20.24 -14.03 16.76
N ARG A 285 -19.80 -15.15 16.13
CA ARG A 285 -20.28 -15.57 14.80
C ARG A 285 -21.33 -16.66 14.84
N GLU A 286 -21.41 -17.41 15.96
CA GLU A 286 -22.31 -18.56 16.07
C GLU A 286 -23.78 -18.16 15.99
N GLY A 287 -24.53 -18.84 15.12
CA GLY A 287 -25.96 -18.63 14.96
C GLY A 287 -26.38 -17.42 14.11
N LEU A 288 -25.43 -16.66 13.55
CA LEU A 288 -25.74 -15.50 12.68
C LEU A 288 -25.77 -15.93 11.20
N SER A 289 -26.88 -15.59 10.52
CA SER A 289 -26.99 -15.74 9.08
C SER A 289 -26.24 -14.61 8.34
N GLY A 290 -25.89 -14.85 7.07
CA GLY A 290 -25.26 -13.85 6.25
C GLY A 290 -23.74 -13.69 6.46
N ILE A 291 -23.10 -14.58 7.23
CA ILE A 291 -21.67 -14.52 7.54
C ILE A 291 -20.96 -15.74 6.93
N ALA A 292 -19.86 -15.51 6.23
CA ALA A 292 -18.96 -16.55 5.74
C ALA A 292 -17.49 -16.14 5.92
N ILE A 293 -16.61 -17.12 6.15
CA ILE A 293 -15.17 -16.86 6.31
C ILE A 293 -14.43 -17.25 5.04
N ALA A 294 -13.69 -16.29 4.49
CA ALA A 294 -12.86 -16.48 3.31
C ALA A 294 -11.38 -16.60 3.69
N ALA A 295 -10.65 -17.51 3.04
CA ALA A 295 -9.20 -17.52 3.07
C ALA A 295 -8.66 -16.70 1.90
N ALA A 296 -8.27 -15.46 2.18
CA ALA A 296 -7.71 -14.52 1.21
C ALA A 296 -6.18 -14.53 1.27
N VAL A 297 -5.56 -14.04 0.19
CA VAL A 297 -4.12 -13.72 0.14
C VAL A 297 -3.95 -12.34 -0.46
N GLU A 298 -3.22 -11.49 0.22
CA GLU A 298 -2.80 -10.20 -0.32
C GLU A 298 -1.27 -10.22 -0.46
N GLY A 299 -0.81 -10.10 -1.69
CA GLY A 299 0.61 -10.31 -1.99
C GLY A 299 1.07 -11.74 -1.70
N VAL A 300 1.87 -11.93 -0.65
CA VAL A 300 2.30 -13.25 -0.17
C VAL A 300 1.69 -13.63 1.19
N ARG A 301 0.93 -12.74 1.80
CA ARG A 301 0.39 -12.89 3.14
C ARG A 301 -1.01 -13.51 3.10
N PRO A 302 -1.20 -14.72 3.64
CA PRO A 302 -2.52 -15.28 3.83
C PRO A 302 -3.19 -14.65 5.05
N PHE A 303 -4.49 -14.47 5.00
CA PHE A 303 -5.32 -14.07 6.13
C PHE A 303 -6.75 -14.56 5.95
N LEU A 304 -7.45 -14.75 7.05
CA LEU A 304 -8.88 -15.02 7.03
C LEU A 304 -9.65 -13.74 7.21
N ILE A 305 -10.74 -13.63 6.47
CA ILE A 305 -11.59 -12.44 6.49
C ILE A 305 -13.06 -12.82 6.55
N GLU A 306 -13.82 -12.07 7.32
CA GLU A 306 -15.26 -12.23 7.42
C GLU A 306 -15.95 -11.47 6.30
N VAL A 307 -16.76 -12.18 5.55
CA VAL A 307 -17.64 -11.67 4.50
C VAL A 307 -19.05 -11.66 5.03
N GLN A 308 -19.65 -10.47 5.11
CA GLN A 308 -21.00 -10.25 5.59
C GLN A 308 -21.93 -9.88 4.45
N ALA A 309 -23.08 -10.50 4.36
CA ALA A 309 -24.12 -10.18 3.38
C ALA A 309 -25.47 -9.99 4.04
N LEU A 310 -26.23 -9.03 3.54
CA LEU A 310 -27.64 -8.84 3.89
C LEU A 310 -28.47 -8.87 2.62
N VAL A 311 -29.44 -9.79 2.58
CA VAL A 311 -30.37 -9.93 1.48
C VAL A 311 -31.79 -9.66 1.99
N SER A 312 -32.46 -8.66 1.43
CA SER A 312 -33.82 -8.28 1.80
C SER A 312 -34.71 -8.12 0.57
N SER A 313 -36.02 -8.05 0.74
CA SER A 313 -36.95 -7.71 -0.35
C SER A 313 -36.79 -6.24 -0.69
N ALA A 314 -36.73 -5.93 -2.01
CA ALA A 314 -36.59 -4.55 -2.47
C ALA A 314 -37.85 -3.73 -2.10
N ALA A 315 -37.67 -2.71 -1.25
CA ALA A 315 -38.78 -1.90 -0.78
C ALA A 315 -39.30 -0.89 -1.81
N TYR A 316 -38.50 -0.50 -2.78
CA TYR A 316 -38.79 0.60 -3.72
C TYR A 316 -38.87 0.14 -5.20
N GLY A 317 -39.10 -1.12 -5.46
CA GLY A 317 -39.29 -1.65 -6.82
C GLY A 317 -38.01 -1.80 -7.65
N THR A 318 -36.94 -1.05 -7.35
CA THR A 318 -35.63 -1.18 -7.99
C THR A 318 -34.64 -1.76 -6.99
N PRO A 319 -34.13 -2.99 -7.22
CA PRO A 319 -33.20 -3.64 -6.29
C PRO A 319 -31.89 -2.86 -6.15
N GLN A 320 -31.47 -2.64 -4.91
CA GLN A 320 -30.18 -2.01 -4.58
C GLN A 320 -29.11 -3.08 -4.41
N ARG A 321 -27.93 -2.81 -4.96
CA ARG A 321 -26.77 -3.67 -4.82
C ARG A 321 -25.58 -2.82 -4.45
N SER A 322 -25.08 -3.00 -3.24
CA SER A 322 -23.97 -2.24 -2.68
C SER A 322 -22.94 -3.17 -2.08
N SER A 323 -21.66 -2.81 -2.22
CA SER A 323 -20.56 -3.54 -1.62
C SER A 323 -19.54 -2.57 -1.01
N THR A 324 -19.06 -2.92 0.18
CA THR A 324 -17.94 -2.27 0.85
C THR A 324 -16.78 -3.25 0.92
N GLY A 325 -15.60 -2.85 0.46
CA GLY A 325 -14.40 -3.69 0.47
C GLY A 325 -14.32 -4.73 -0.66
N PHE A 326 -15.35 -4.84 -1.51
CA PHE A 326 -15.42 -5.76 -2.64
C PHE A 326 -15.87 -5.04 -3.91
N ASP A 327 -15.42 -5.49 -5.09
CA ASP A 327 -15.78 -4.87 -6.36
C ASP A 327 -17.26 -5.09 -6.70
N SER A 328 -18.03 -4.01 -6.89
CA SER A 328 -19.47 -4.06 -7.15
C SER A 328 -19.81 -4.73 -8.48
N ARG A 329 -18.94 -4.65 -9.51
CA ARG A 329 -19.14 -5.32 -10.80
C ARG A 329 -18.97 -6.83 -10.63
N ARG A 330 -17.97 -7.24 -9.83
CA ARG A 330 -17.74 -8.64 -9.48
C ARG A 330 -18.93 -9.20 -8.69
N LEU A 331 -19.44 -8.46 -7.70
CA LEU A 331 -20.64 -8.85 -6.95
C LEU A 331 -21.82 -9.09 -7.90
N ASN A 332 -22.14 -8.17 -8.81
CA ASN A 332 -23.23 -8.30 -9.74
C ASN A 332 -23.10 -9.55 -10.63
N MET A 333 -21.88 -9.87 -11.05
CA MET A 333 -21.60 -11.08 -11.83
C MET A 333 -21.86 -12.35 -11.02
N LEU A 334 -21.40 -12.40 -9.77
CA LEU A 334 -21.60 -13.51 -8.85
C LEU A 334 -23.11 -13.71 -8.55
N LEU A 335 -23.87 -12.64 -8.34
CA LEU A 335 -25.32 -12.71 -8.14
C LEU A 335 -26.04 -13.30 -9.38
N ALA A 336 -25.61 -12.96 -10.59
CA ALA A 336 -26.12 -13.55 -11.82
C ALA A 336 -25.82 -15.06 -11.93
N VAL A 337 -24.67 -15.52 -11.43
CA VAL A 337 -24.34 -16.95 -11.33
C VAL A 337 -25.28 -17.67 -10.34
N LEU A 338 -25.53 -17.09 -9.15
CA LEU A 338 -26.51 -17.65 -8.19
C LEU A 338 -27.88 -17.80 -8.79
N GLU A 339 -28.34 -16.79 -9.49
CA GLU A 339 -29.67 -16.79 -10.11
C GLU A 339 -29.79 -17.82 -11.23
N LYS A 340 -28.85 -17.78 -12.19
CA LYS A 340 -28.95 -18.61 -13.40
C LYS A 340 -28.55 -20.06 -13.15
N ARG A 341 -27.59 -20.36 -12.27
CA ARG A 341 -27.04 -21.71 -12.09
C ARG A 341 -27.61 -22.45 -10.91
N ILE A 342 -28.10 -21.73 -9.92
CA ILE A 342 -28.55 -22.30 -8.65
C ILE A 342 -30.06 -22.11 -8.49
N GLY A 343 -30.65 -21.14 -9.19
CA GLY A 343 -32.12 -20.93 -9.23
C GLY A 343 -32.63 -19.98 -8.12
N PHE A 344 -31.72 -19.24 -7.45
CA PHE A 344 -32.14 -18.24 -6.46
C PHE A 344 -32.73 -17.01 -7.14
N LYS A 345 -33.93 -16.59 -6.71
CA LYS A 345 -34.60 -15.40 -7.24
C LYS A 345 -34.08 -14.15 -6.53
N LEU A 346 -33.03 -13.54 -7.06
CA LEU A 346 -32.39 -12.34 -6.51
C LEU A 346 -32.77 -11.06 -7.28
N LEU A 347 -33.50 -11.15 -8.37
CA LEU A 347 -33.90 -10.01 -9.22
C LEU A 347 -34.71 -8.94 -8.49
N GLN A 348 -35.47 -9.31 -7.47
CA GLN A 348 -36.32 -8.41 -6.69
C GLN A 348 -35.82 -8.25 -5.26
N LYS A 349 -34.54 -8.50 -5.01
CA LYS A 349 -33.94 -8.41 -3.68
C LYS A 349 -32.81 -7.40 -3.64
N ASP A 350 -32.77 -6.63 -2.58
CA ASP A 350 -31.62 -5.80 -2.21
C ASP A 350 -30.52 -6.71 -1.69
N VAL A 351 -29.29 -6.42 -2.09
CA VAL A 351 -28.11 -7.16 -1.64
C VAL A 351 -27.03 -6.16 -1.18
N PHE A 352 -26.69 -6.23 0.08
CA PHE A 352 -25.61 -5.47 0.69
C PHE A 352 -24.49 -6.42 1.08
N LEU A 353 -23.26 -6.11 0.68
CA LEU A 353 -22.07 -6.89 1.00
C LEU A 353 -21.07 -6.01 1.74
N ASN A 354 -20.50 -6.54 2.80
CA ASN A 354 -19.46 -5.87 3.57
C ASN A 354 -18.30 -6.83 3.86
N ILE A 355 -17.09 -6.41 3.56
CA ILE A 355 -15.88 -7.08 4.01
C ILE A 355 -15.48 -6.49 5.35
N ALA A 356 -15.36 -7.33 6.38
CA ALA A 356 -15.04 -6.88 7.72
C ALA A 356 -13.70 -6.13 7.78
N GLY A 357 -13.57 -5.19 8.71
CA GLY A 357 -12.36 -4.39 8.93
C GLY A 357 -12.09 -3.30 7.89
N GLY A 358 -12.98 -3.10 6.90
CA GLY A 358 -12.86 -2.05 5.89
C GLY A 358 -11.72 -2.26 4.89
N LEU A 359 -11.18 -3.46 4.80
CA LEU A 359 -10.17 -3.81 3.82
C LEU A 359 -10.79 -3.97 2.44
N ARG A 360 -10.11 -3.45 1.41
CA ARG A 360 -10.47 -3.72 0.03
C ARG A 360 -9.73 -4.98 -0.43
N VAL A 361 -10.48 -6.07 -0.64
CA VAL A 361 -9.94 -7.35 -1.09
C VAL A 361 -10.14 -7.51 -2.60
N GLN A 362 -9.05 -7.74 -3.32
CA GLN A 362 -9.06 -7.95 -4.77
C GLN A 362 -8.85 -9.42 -5.16
N ASP A 363 -8.62 -10.29 -4.17
CA ASP A 363 -8.37 -11.71 -4.37
C ASP A 363 -9.65 -12.43 -4.82
N PRO A 364 -9.73 -13.00 -6.04
CA PRO A 364 -10.90 -13.72 -6.50
C PRO A 364 -11.20 -15.01 -5.72
N ALA A 365 -10.25 -15.49 -4.91
CA ALA A 365 -10.45 -16.66 -4.07
C ALA A 365 -11.57 -16.50 -3.03
N ILE A 366 -11.99 -15.26 -2.72
CA ILE A 366 -13.08 -15.01 -1.79
C ILE A 366 -14.48 -15.14 -2.41
N ASP A 367 -14.61 -15.31 -3.73
CA ASP A 367 -15.90 -15.40 -4.44
C ASP A 367 -16.83 -16.45 -3.83
N LEU A 368 -16.29 -17.63 -3.48
CA LEU A 368 -17.07 -18.70 -2.88
C LEU A 368 -17.66 -18.29 -1.54
N ALA A 369 -16.92 -17.54 -0.72
CA ALA A 369 -17.39 -17.02 0.55
C ALA A 369 -18.44 -15.90 0.35
N VAL A 370 -18.26 -15.04 -0.64
CA VAL A 370 -19.27 -14.03 -1.02
C VAL A 370 -20.59 -14.70 -1.37
N LEU A 371 -20.56 -15.72 -2.21
CA LEU A 371 -21.77 -16.47 -2.58
C LEU A 371 -22.39 -17.20 -1.38
N ALA A 372 -21.56 -17.78 -0.50
CA ALA A 372 -22.02 -18.47 0.70
C ALA A 372 -22.68 -17.50 1.70
N ALA A 373 -22.14 -16.30 1.89
CA ALA A 373 -22.71 -15.26 2.74
C ALA A 373 -24.09 -14.76 2.20
N VAL A 374 -24.15 -14.49 0.88
CA VAL A 374 -25.41 -14.10 0.21
C VAL A 374 -26.47 -15.21 0.33
N LEU A 375 -26.08 -16.46 0.14
CA LEU A 375 -26.97 -17.60 0.28
C LEU A 375 -27.48 -17.74 1.71
N SER A 376 -26.58 -17.71 2.68
CA SER A 376 -26.88 -17.78 4.12
C SER A 376 -27.90 -16.72 4.52
N SER A 377 -27.67 -15.47 4.13
CA SER A 377 -28.61 -14.36 4.40
C SER A 377 -29.95 -14.52 3.68
N ASN A 378 -29.94 -14.98 2.42
CA ASN A 378 -31.19 -15.15 1.65
C ASN A 378 -32.09 -16.26 2.20
N MET A 379 -31.52 -17.28 2.83
CA MET A 379 -32.22 -18.42 3.43
C MET A 379 -32.45 -18.24 4.95
N ASP A 380 -31.81 -17.24 5.54
CA ASP A 380 -31.73 -17.01 6.98
C ASP A 380 -31.20 -18.23 7.75
N ILE A 381 -30.16 -18.85 7.22
CA ILE A 381 -29.49 -20.02 7.80
C ILE A 381 -28.04 -19.67 8.11
N ALA A 382 -27.62 -19.82 9.37
CA ALA A 382 -26.24 -19.65 9.78
C ALA A 382 -25.35 -20.75 9.18
N LEU A 383 -24.16 -20.37 8.73
CA LEU A 383 -23.12 -21.33 8.32
C LEU A 383 -22.32 -21.81 9.53
N ASP A 384 -21.70 -22.98 9.39
CA ASP A 384 -20.80 -23.51 10.44
C ASP A 384 -19.62 -22.56 10.67
N ALA A 385 -19.49 -22.06 11.90
CA ALA A 385 -18.43 -21.12 12.28
C ALA A 385 -17.02 -21.69 12.19
N GLY A 386 -16.89 -23.03 12.17
CA GLY A 386 -15.61 -23.73 12.00
C GLY A 386 -15.22 -23.97 10.53
N THR A 387 -16.01 -23.51 9.56
CA THR A 387 -15.77 -23.71 8.13
C THR A 387 -15.20 -22.45 7.47
N CYS A 388 -14.12 -22.62 6.73
CA CYS A 388 -13.49 -21.61 5.90
C CYS A 388 -13.69 -21.93 4.41
N LEU A 389 -13.76 -20.92 3.55
CA LEU A 389 -14.06 -21.03 2.13
C LEU A 389 -12.96 -20.41 1.28
N CYS A 390 -12.61 -21.07 0.18
CA CYS A 390 -11.63 -20.58 -0.76
C CYS A 390 -11.94 -21.07 -2.17
N GLY A 391 -12.12 -20.19 -3.14
CA GLY A 391 -12.31 -20.56 -4.53
C GLY A 391 -12.81 -19.41 -5.38
N GLU A 392 -12.22 -19.23 -6.57
CA GLU A 392 -12.73 -18.33 -7.58
C GLU A 392 -13.94 -18.96 -8.26
N VAL A 393 -14.98 -18.19 -8.53
CA VAL A 393 -16.20 -18.69 -9.20
C VAL A 393 -16.30 -18.18 -10.62
N GLY A 394 -16.39 -19.13 -11.57
CA GLY A 394 -16.60 -18.83 -12.97
C GLY A 394 -18.09 -18.69 -13.33
N LEU A 395 -18.37 -18.15 -14.53
CA LEU A 395 -19.73 -17.85 -15.00
C LEU A 395 -20.61 -19.10 -15.23
N ALA A 396 -20.00 -20.28 -15.39
CA ALA A 396 -20.76 -21.53 -15.48
C ALA A 396 -21.04 -22.14 -14.09
N GLY A 397 -20.60 -21.50 -12.99
CA GLY A 397 -20.76 -21.99 -11.62
C GLY A 397 -19.68 -22.98 -11.21
N GLU A 398 -18.62 -23.12 -12.00
CA GLU A 398 -17.43 -23.90 -11.65
C GLU A 398 -16.59 -23.15 -10.62
N ILE A 399 -15.91 -23.90 -9.75
CA ILE A 399 -14.97 -23.37 -8.78
C ILE A 399 -13.57 -23.63 -9.29
N ARG A 400 -12.83 -22.55 -9.57
CA ARG A 400 -11.51 -22.54 -10.20
C ARG A 400 -10.40 -22.56 -9.19
N SER A 401 -9.25 -23.11 -9.61
CA SER A 401 -8.02 -23.13 -8.83
C SER A 401 -7.56 -21.72 -8.46
N VAL A 402 -6.97 -21.59 -7.28
CA VAL A 402 -6.42 -20.34 -6.74
C VAL A 402 -4.96 -20.52 -6.39
N ASN A 403 -4.22 -19.41 -6.38
CA ASN A 403 -2.81 -19.40 -6.00
C ASN A 403 -2.63 -19.57 -4.50
N ARG A 404 -1.45 -20.09 -4.09
CA ARG A 404 -1.00 -20.17 -2.69
C ARG A 404 -1.95 -20.94 -1.78
N ILE A 405 -2.56 -22.00 -2.29
CA ILE A 405 -3.58 -22.76 -1.58
C ILE A 405 -3.05 -23.36 -0.26
N GLU A 406 -1.80 -23.85 -0.25
CA GLU A 406 -1.20 -24.42 0.97
C GLU A 406 -1.07 -23.37 2.08
N GLN A 407 -0.72 -22.12 1.72
CA GLN A 407 -0.64 -21.02 2.69
C GLN A 407 -2.01 -20.67 3.27
N ARG A 408 -3.07 -20.68 2.44
CA ARG A 408 -4.45 -20.43 2.88
C ARG A 408 -4.94 -21.52 3.85
N ILE A 409 -4.64 -22.77 3.55
CA ILE A 409 -4.98 -23.91 4.43
C ILE A 409 -4.21 -23.82 5.75
N SER A 410 -2.91 -23.52 5.68
CA SER A 410 -2.07 -23.37 6.87
C SER A 410 -2.57 -22.25 7.78
N GLU A 411 -3.01 -21.12 7.22
CA GLU A 411 -3.56 -20.02 8.01
C GLU A 411 -4.91 -20.40 8.65
N ALA A 412 -5.80 -21.06 7.90
CA ALA A 412 -7.07 -21.56 8.44
C ALA A 412 -6.82 -22.56 9.60
N GLN A 413 -5.88 -23.48 9.44
CA GLN A 413 -5.49 -24.44 10.47
C GLN A 413 -4.92 -23.74 11.72
N LYS A 414 -3.99 -22.77 11.52
CA LYS A 414 -3.36 -21.99 12.61
C LYS A 414 -4.40 -21.26 13.48
N LEU A 415 -5.48 -20.80 12.86
CA LEU A 415 -6.57 -20.09 13.53
C LEU A 415 -7.66 -21.03 14.09
N GLY A 416 -7.44 -22.35 14.05
CA GLY A 416 -8.29 -23.34 14.70
C GLY A 416 -9.57 -23.67 13.94
N PHE A 417 -9.65 -23.36 12.63
CA PHE A 417 -10.77 -23.79 11.79
C PHE A 417 -10.75 -25.32 11.64
N LYS A 418 -11.94 -25.92 11.63
CA LYS A 418 -12.11 -27.37 11.55
C LYS A 418 -12.07 -27.88 10.12
N ARG A 419 -12.58 -27.06 9.17
CA ARG A 419 -12.79 -27.45 7.77
C ARG A 419 -12.51 -26.28 6.83
N ILE A 420 -11.96 -26.60 5.65
CA ILE A 420 -11.82 -25.65 4.57
C ILE A 420 -12.32 -26.26 3.25
N LEU A 421 -13.20 -25.55 2.52
CA LEU A 421 -13.65 -25.91 1.18
C LEU A 421 -12.71 -25.24 0.16
N ILE A 422 -12.17 -26.04 -0.77
CA ILE A 422 -11.21 -25.61 -1.78
C ILE A 422 -11.58 -26.14 -3.17
N PRO A 423 -11.08 -25.56 -4.28
CA PRO A 423 -11.31 -26.07 -5.63
C PRO A 423 -10.81 -27.50 -5.81
N ALA A 424 -11.61 -28.34 -6.46
CA ALA A 424 -11.28 -29.77 -6.69
C ALA A 424 -10.11 -29.98 -7.67
N GLU A 425 -9.81 -29.00 -8.52
CA GLU A 425 -8.69 -29.07 -9.47
C GLU A 425 -7.34 -28.76 -8.82
N GLN A 426 -7.33 -28.40 -7.52
CA GLN A 426 -6.13 -28.06 -6.78
C GLN A 426 -5.30 -29.32 -6.48
N LYS A 427 -4.03 -29.34 -6.89
CA LYS A 427 -3.10 -30.42 -6.59
C LYS A 427 -2.34 -30.11 -5.30
N ILE A 428 -2.73 -30.77 -4.20
CA ILE A 428 -2.11 -30.60 -2.89
C ILE A 428 -1.98 -31.95 -2.16
N ASP A 429 -0.98 -32.06 -1.31
CA ASP A 429 -0.87 -33.17 -0.37
C ASP A 429 -1.62 -32.82 0.93
N THR A 430 -2.86 -33.31 1.04
CA THR A 430 -3.72 -33.02 2.20
C THR A 430 -3.22 -33.65 3.50
N LYS A 431 -2.34 -34.66 3.44
CA LYS A 431 -1.79 -35.33 4.64
C LYS A 431 -0.92 -34.41 5.51
N ARG A 432 -0.47 -33.29 4.95
CA ARG A 432 0.32 -32.28 5.67
C ARG A 432 -0.50 -31.41 6.61
N PHE A 433 -1.82 -31.44 6.49
CA PHE A 433 -2.71 -30.57 7.23
C PHE A 433 -3.56 -31.37 8.22
N SER A 434 -3.78 -30.82 9.40
CA SER A 434 -4.69 -31.38 10.40
C SER A 434 -6.13 -30.94 10.25
N ILE A 435 -6.37 -29.87 9.47
CA ILE A 435 -7.70 -29.38 9.12
C ILE A 435 -8.34 -30.28 8.05
N GLU A 436 -9.65 -30.49 8.11
CA GLU A 436 -10.40 -31.20 7.08
C GLU A 436 -10.43 -30.39 5.79
N VAL A 437 -9.84 -30.94 4.71
CA VAL A 437 -9.80 -30.30 3.39
C VAL A 437 -10.87 -30.93 2.49
N VAL A 438 -11.88 -30.15 2.12
CA VAL A 438 -13.01 -30.60 1.30
C VAL A 438 -12.89 -30.03 -0.09
N PHE A 439 -12.86 -30.91 -1.10
CA PHE A 439 -12.76 -30.53 -2.51
C PHE A 439 -14.13 -30.29 -3.11
N VAL A 440 -14.32 -29.13 -3.76
CA VAL A 440 -15.56 -28.74 -4.42
C VAL A 440 -15.34 -28.33 -5.88
N ARG A 441 -16.19 -28.83 -6.79
CA ARG A 441 -16.10 -28.52 -8.23
C ARG A 441 -17.03 -27.41 -8.67
N LYS A 442 -18.24 -27.38 -8.10
CA LYS A 442 -19.29 -26.44 -8.46
C LYS A 442 -19.85 -25.77 -7.21
N VAL A 443 -20.38 -24.58 -7.40
CA VAL A 443 -21.04 -23.82 -6.33
C VAL A 443 -22.20 -24.64 -5.73
N THR A 444 -22.95 -25.40 -6.55
CA THR A 444 -24.02 -26.30 -6.08
C THR A 444 -23.52 -27.35 -5.10
N ASP A 445 -22.33 -27.90 -5.31
CA ASP A 445 -21.77 -28.93 -4.46
C ASP A 445 -21.35 -28.34 -3.10
N ALA A 446 -20.70 -27.16 -3.15
CA ALA A 446 -20.33 -26.41 -1.95
C ALA A 446 -21.58 -26.09 -1.09
N PHE A 447 -22.66 -25.63 -1.70
CA PHE A 447 -23.86 -25.27 -0.98
C PHE A 447 -24.57 -26.46 -0.32
N ARG A 448 -24.58 -27.62 -0.98
CA ARG A 448 -25.12 -28.84 -0.36
C ARG A 448 -24.34 -29.23 0.91
N LEU A 449 -23.03 -28.97 0.95
CA LEU A 449 -22.21 -29.25 2.11
C LEU A 449 -22.40 -28.21 3.24
N LEU A 450 -22.69 -26.96 2.87
CA LEU A 450 -22.87 -25.87 3.83
C LEU A 450 -24.26 -25.84 4.49
N ILE A 451 -25.31 -26.32 3.78
CA ILE A 451 -26.71 -26.26 4.25
C ILE A 451 -27.17 -27.58 4.89
N LYS A 452 -26.46 -28.69 4.67
CA LYS A 452 -26.82 -30.03 5.18
C LYS A 452 -26.51 -30.25 6.66
N GLN A 453 -26.38 -29.19 7.46
CA GLN A 453 -26.16 -29.31 8.89
C GLN A 453 -27.44 -29.15 9.70
#